data_4afcdb725aa117ed4874c7667764fb0d
#
_entry.id   4afcdb725aa117ed4874c7667764fb0d
#
_cell.length_a   1.000
_cell.length_b   1.000
_cell.length_c   1.000
_cell.angle_alpha   90.00
_cell.angle_beta   90.00
_cell.angle_gamma   90.00
#
_symmetry.space_group_name_H-M   'P 1'
#
loop_
_entity.id
_entity.type
_entity.pdbx_description
1 polymer ?
#
loop_
_entity_poly.entity_id
_entity_poly.type
_entity_poly.pdbx_seq_one_letter_code
_entity_poly.pdbx_strand_id
1 'polypeptide(L)'
;MVWPYLVSSVIFGSLFGLMAIGLTLTYITTKVPNFAYGSFVTIGLYTSYSMNRFADFTPYISAPIAFGIGGLSSVAMYLGILRLLARRGSSLVSLMIATLAIDIAFIGIFGIYADYLRYGRNLTDSLSFYSFLDDFSMFGAQGLTYVAPISLALITLGLFMLLTRTKFGVAMRASVENPTLARVLGIDVEKVYVFAWFLAGGFAAMSGSFYTLYSGGGVATGSGLIVEIFAASILGGLSSIYGAAIGGIIIGAGENLLTGGGIVLLGSWVLDYQKGIPLLIMIVTLLVLPRGLASLLK
;
A
#
# COMPACT_ATOMS: atom_id res chain seq x y z
N MET A 1 26.37 -2.40 -14.63
CA MET A 1 25.95 -2.40 -13.21
C MET A 1 24.66 -1.62 -12.91
N VAL A 2 24.18 -0.72 -13.76
CA VAL A 2 22.98 0.12 -13.47
C VAL A 2 21.65 -0.60 -13.76
N TRP A 3 21.62 -1.59 -14.65
CA TRP A 3 20.41 -2.28 -15.11
C TRP A 3 19.54 -2.89 -13.98
N PRO A 4 20.10 -3.63 -13.00
CA PRO A 4 19.29 -4.18 -11.90
C PRO A 4 18.57 -3.09 -11.09
N TYR A 5 19.23 -1.96 -10.82
CA TYR A 5 18.63 -0.85 -10.07
C TYR A 5 17.51 -0.15 -10.84
N LEU A 6 17.61 -0.07 -12.18
CA LEU A 6 16.53 0.44 -13.02
C LEU A 6 15.29 -0.48 -12.96
N VAL A 7 15.50 -1.80 -13.06
CA VAL A 7 14.43 -2.78 -12.93
C VAL A 7 13.76 -2.69 -11.56
N SER A 8 14.55 -2.68 -10.48
CA SER A 8 14.05 -2.50 -9.12
C SER A 8 13.25 -1.21 -8.96
N SER A 9 13.74 -0.11 -9.53
CA SER A 9 13.10 1.20 -9.46
C SER A 9 11.71 1.20 -10.10
N VAL A 10 11.55 0.52 -11.24
CA VAL A 10 10.25 0.38 -11.91
C VAL A 10 9.29 -0.45 -11.07
N ILE A 11 9.77 -1.58 -10.53
CA ILE A 11 8.96 -2.47 -9.70
C ILE A 11 8.51 -1.75 -8.43
N PHE A 12 9.45 -1.28 -7.60
CA PHE A 12 9.12 -0.63 -6.32
C PHE A 12 8.33 0.66 -6.50
N GLY A 13 8.67 1.47 -7.52
CA GLY A 13 7.90 2.67 -7.84
C GLY A 13 6.43 2.35 -8.13
N SER A 14 6.18 1.27 -8.87
CA SER A 14 4.81 0.83 -9.19
C SER A 14 4.09 0.26 -7.96
N LEU A 15 4.77 -0.56 -7.15
CA LEU A 15 4.19 -1.15 -5.94
C LEU A 15 3.86 -0.07 -4.89
N PHE A 16 4.78 0.86 -4.63
CA PHE A 16 4.53 1.97 -3.73
C PHE A 16 3.45 2.92 -4.27
N GLY A 17 3.35 3.08 -5.59
CA GLY A 17 2.24 3.81 -6.22
C GLY A 17 0.89 3.19 -5.89
N LEU A 18 0.75 1.87 -6.01
CA LEU A 18 -0.48 1.13 -5.66
C LEU A 18 -0.80 1.27 -4.16
N MET A 19 0.20 1.08 -3.30
CA MET A 19 0.03 1.22 -1.85
C MET A 19 -0.35 2.66 -1.47
N ALA A 20 0.30 3.67 -2.05
CA ALA A 20 0.04 5.08 -1.76
C ALA A 20 -1.36 5.52 -2.19
N ILE A 21 -1.86 5.02 -3.33
CA ILE A 21 -3.25 5.24 -3.77
C ILE A 21 -4.23 4.78 -2.69
N GLY A 22 -4.05 3.57 -2.18
CA GLY A 22 -4.95 3.00 -1.17
C GLY A 22 -4.85 3.74 0.18
N LEU A 23 -3.64 4.10 0.64
CA LEU A 23 -3.49 4.91 1.85
C LEU A 23 -4.19 6.26 1.70
N THR A 24 -4.03 6.91 0.54
CA THR A 24 -4.70 8.18 0.23
C THR A 24 -6.22 8.04 0.26
N LEU A 25 -6.79 6.93 -0.26
CA LEU A 25 -8.23 6.67 -0.19
C LEU A 25 -8.75 6.59 1.25
N THR A 26 -8.03 5.91 2.16
CA THR A 26 -8.41 5.87 3.58
C THR A 26 -8.32 7.25 4.22
N TYR A 27 -7.27 8.00 3.91
CA TYR A 27 -7.08 9.35 4.46
C TYR A 27 -8.14 10.35 3.96
N ILE A 28 -8.47 10.35 2.68
CA ILE A 28 -9.48 11.26 2.11
C ILE A 28 -10.83 11.09 2.81
N THR A 29 -11.22 9.85 3.13
CA THR A 29 -12.51 9.52 3.73
C THR A 29 -12.58 9.82 5.23
N THR A 30 -11.53 9.47 5.98
CA THR A 30 -11.56 9.56 7.44
C THR A 30 -10.76 10.74 7.99
N LYS A 31 -9.88 11.34 7.19
CA LYS A 31 -8.90 12.36 7.60
C LYS A 31 -7.95 11.87 8.70
N VAL A 32 -7.88 10.58 8.95
CA VAL A 32 -7.03 9.94 9.95
C VAL A 32 -5.89 9.22 9.24
N PRO A 33 -4.62 9.53 9.55
CA PRO A 33 -3.49 8.72 9.12
C PRO A 33 -3.64 7.30 9.64
N ASN A 34 -3.64 6.31 8.74
CA ASN A 34 -3.84 4.91 9.08
C ASN A 34 -2.51 4.17 9.17
N PHE A 35 -1.97 4.01 10.37
CA PHE A 35 -0.71 3.30 10.59
C PHE A 35 -0.85 1.77 10.43
N ALA A 36 -2.05 1.20 10.60
CA ALA A 36 -2.30 -0.21 10.33
C ALA A 36 -2.38 -0.53 8.83
N TYR A 37 -2.20 0.45 7.95
CA TYR A 37 -2.32 0.23 6.52
C TYR A 37 -1.27 -0.76 5.99
N GLY A 38 -0.06 -0.77 6.56
CA GLY A 38 0.99 -1.73 6.24
C GLY A 38 0.58 -3.18 6.52
N SER A 39 -0.22 -3.44 7.54
CA SER A 39 -0.74 -4.78 7.83
C SER A 39 -1.58 -5.37 6.69
N PHE A 40 -2.29 -4.53 5.90
CA PHE A 40 -3.01 -5.03 4.72
C PHE A 40 -2.05 -5.50 3.61
N VAL A 41 -0.86 -4.90 3.50
CA VAL A 41 0.21 -5.41 2.63
C VAL A 41 0.65 -6.79 3.09
N THR A 42 0.85 -6.97 4.40
CA THR A 42 1.21 -8.28 4.99
C THR A 42 0.11 -9.33 4.76
N ILE A 43 -1.18 -8.97 4.77
CA ILE A 43 -2.26 -9.87 4.35
C ILE A 43 -2.02 -10.39 2.93
N GLY A 44 -1.67 -9.52 2.01
CA GLY A 44 -1.35 -9.88 0.63
C GLY A 44 -0.16 -10.82 0.51
N LEU A 45 0.91 -10.53 1.26
CA LEU A 45 2.11 -11.37 1.34
C LEU A 45 1.76 -12.80 1.79
N TYR A 46 1.05 -12.94 2.92
CA TYR A 46 0.69 -14.26 3.45
C TYR A 46 -0.36 -14.97 2.61
N THR A 47 -1.27 -14.25 1.97
CA THR A 47 -2.23 -14.84 1.02
C THR A 47 -1.47 -15.46 -0.16
N SER A 48 -0.54 -14.73 -0.75
CA SER A 48 0.27 -15.22 -1.86
C SER A 48 1.16 -16.41 -1.44
N TYR A 49 1.82 -16.29 -0.29
CA TYR A 49 2.62 -17.38 0.27
C TYR A 49 1.79 -18.66 0.48
N SER A 50 0.63 -18.53 1.11
CA SER A 50 -0.24 -19.68 1.38
C SER A 50 -0.80 -20.30 0.09
N MET A 51 -1.25 -19.48 -0.86
CA MET A 51 -1.75 -19.96 -2.14
C MET A 51 -0.67 -20.65 -2.97
N ASN A 52 0.56 -20.17 -2.92
CA ASN A 52 1.68 -20.84 -3.58
C ASN A 52 1.99 -22.19 -2.92
N ARG A 53 2.05 -22.25 -1.57
CA ARG A 53 2.41 -23.49 -0.85
C ARG A 53 1.32 -24.57 -0.86
N PHE A 54 0.03 -24.18 -0.96
CA PHE A 54 -1.08 -25.13 -0.89
C PHE A 54 -1.73 -25.46 -2.23
N ALA A 55 -1.61 -24.56 -3.22
CA ALA A 55 -2.30 -24.69 -4.50
C ALA A 55 -1.39 -24.43 -5.71
N ASP A 56 -0.09 -24.22 -5.51
CA ASP A 56 0.89 -23.88 -6.55
C ASP A 56 0.50 -22.66 -7.41
N PHE A 57 -0.30 -21.76 -6.82
CA PHE A 57 -0.70 -20.54 -7.51
C PHE A 57 0.44 -19.52 -7.51
N THR A 58 0.68 -18.93 -8.67
CA THR A 58 1.60 -17.80 -8.78
C THR A 58 1.03 -16.58 -8.04
N PRO A 59 1.87 -15.64 -7.56
CA PRO A 59 1.43 -14.39 -6.96
C PRO A 59 0.48 -13.57 -7.85
N TYR A 60 0.54 -13.71 -9.17
CA TYR A 60 -0.38 -13.08 -10.10
C TYR A 60 -1.81 -13.63 -9.99
N ILE A 61 -1.97 -14.95 -9.83
CA ILE A 61 -3.27 -15.60 -9.66
C ILE A 61 -3.82 -15.35 -8.25
N SER A 62 -2.95 -15.29 -7.24
CA SER A 62 -3.35 -15.02 -5.87
C SER A 62 -3.68 -13.54 -5.61
N ALA A 63 -3.21 -12.60 -6.44
CA ALA A 63 -3.42 -11.17 -6.25
C ALA A 63 -4.92 -10.75 -6.20
N PRO A 64 -5.84 -11.24 -7.04
CA PRO A 64 -7.27 -10.96 -6.91
C PRO A 64 -7.86 -11.50 -5.59
N ILE A 65 -7.40 -12.66 -5.12
CA ILE A 65 -7.83 -13.24 -3.84
C ILE A 65 -7.31 -12.38 -2.68
N ALA A 66 -6.04 -11.99 -2.75
CA ALA A 66 -5.43 -11.07 -1.79
C ALA A 66 -6.18 -9.74 -1.74
N PHE A 67 -6.55 -9.17 -2.91
CA PHE A 67 -7.38 -7.97 -3.00
C PHE A 67 -8.72 -8.13 -2.24
N GLY A 68 -9.41 -9.24 -2.43
CA GLY A 68 -10.66 -9.52 -1.71
C GLY A 68 -10.47 -9.61 -0.19
N ILE A 69 -9.48 -10.39 0.27
CA ILE A 69 -9.20 -10.59 1.70
C ILE A 69 -8.72 -9.28 2.34
N GLY A 70 -7.80 -8.57 1.72
CA GLY A 70 -7.31 -7.28 2.21
C GLY A 70 -8.40 -6.21 2.26
N GLY A 71 -9.25 -6.17 1.22
CA GLY A 71 -10.40 -5.27 1.18
C GLY A 71 -11.40 -5.54 2.31
N LEU A 72 -11.77 -6.81 2.53
CA LEU A 72 -12.68 -7.20 3.61
C LEU A 72 -12.08 -6.91 5.00
N SER A 73 -10.79 -7.19 5.20
CA SER A 73 -10.08 -6.91 6.45
C SER A 73 -10.04 -5.40 6.76
N SER A 74 -9.81 -4.58 5.73
CA SER A 74 -9.82 -3.13 5.83
C SER A 74 -11.22 -2.60 6.20
N VAL A 75 -12.28 -3.12 5.59
CA VAL A 75 -13.67 -2.79 5.94
C VAL A 75 -13.98 -3.22 7.36
N ALA A 76 -13.58 -4.42 7.78
CA ALA A 76 -13.78 -4.91 9.15
C ALA A 76 -13.11 -3.99 10.19
N MET A 77 -11.88 -3.55 9.92
CA MET A 77 -11.17 -2.56 10.75
C MET A 77 -11.91 -1.22 10.80
N TYR A 78 -12.36 -0.71 9.66
CA TYR A 78 -13.08 0.56 9.61
C TYR A 78 -14.40 0.50 10.38
N LEU A 79 -15.25 -0.48 10.09
CA LEU A 79 -16.56 -0.62 10.71
C LEU A 79 -16.49 -1.03 12.20
N GLY A 80 -15.58 -1.96 12.52
CA GLY A 80 -15.46 -2.52 13.86
C GLY A 80 -14.80 -1.62 14.87
N ILE A 81 -13.85 -0.77 14.43
CA ILE A 81 -13.01 0.01 15.36
C ILE A 81 -13.09 1.50 15.06
N LEU A 82 -12.62 1.94 13.90
CA LEU A 82 -12.45 3.38 13.64
C LEU A 82 -13.77 4.13 13.64
N ARG A 83 -14.78 3.59 12.97
CA ARG A 83 -16.13 4.17 12.95
C ARG A 83 -16.74 4.26 14.35
N LEU A 84 -16.58 3.21 15.16
CA LEU A 84 -17.14 3.18 16.52
C LEU A 84 -16.46 4.25 17.40
N LEU A 85 -15.13 4.36 17.32
CA LEU A 85 -14.38 5.38 18.05
C LEU A 85 -14.75 6.80 17.58
N ALA A 86 -14.80 7.00 16.26
CA ALA A 86 -15.18 8.30 15.69
C ALA A 86 -16.59 8.74 16.10
N ARG A 87 -17.55 7.80 16.13
CA ARG A 87 -18.93 8.07 16.60
C ARG A 87 -19.01 8.42 18.08
N ARG A 88 -18.06 7.94 18.90
CA ARG A 88 -17.94 8.30 20.33
C ARG A 88 -17.24 9.64 20.56
N GLY A 89 -16.91 10.37 19.50
CA GLY A 89 -16.25 11.66 19.60
C GLY A 89 -14.76 11.59 19.94
N SER A 90 -14.09 10.44 19.67
CA SER A 90 -12.65 10.31 19.89
C SER A 90 -11.86 11.35 19.09
N SER A 91 -10.80 11.90 19.69
CA SER A 91 -9.90 12.84 19.04
C SER A 91 -9.15 12.19 17.86
N LEU A 92 -8.64 13.01 16.93
CA LEU A 92 -7.79 12.54 15.83
C LEU A 92 -6.60 11.73 16.35
N VAL A 93 -5.95 12.19 17.41
CA VAL A 93 -4.80 11.50 18.02
C VAL A 93 -5.21 10.14 18.57
N SER A 94 -6.38 10.04 19.22
CA SER A 94 -6.89 8.75 19.73
C SER A 94 -7.14 7.76 18.59
N LEU A 95 -7.65 8.23 17.43
CA LEU A 95 -7.87 7.40 16.24
C LEU A 95 -6.52 6.94 15.64
N MET A 96 -5.51 7.82 15.60
CA MET A 96 -4.16 7.44 15.15
C MET A 96 -3.53 6.38 16.07
N ILE A 97 -3.62 6.55 17.40
CA ILE A 97 -3.12 5.57 18.38
C ILE A 97 -3.88 4.23 18.21
N ALA A 98 -5.18 4.27 17.98
CA ALA A 98 -5.95 3.06 17.71
C ALA A 98 -5.44 2.31 16.47
N THR A 99 -5.08 3.01 15.38
CA THR A 99 -4.51 2.35 14.20
C THR A 99 -3.14 1.73 14.47
N LEU A 100 -2.30 2.36 15.28
CA LEU A 100 -1.03 1.77 15.73
C LEU A 100 -1.25 0.51 16.58
N ALA A 101 -2.20 0.55 17.52
CA ALA A 101 -2.54 -0.63 18.32
C ALA A 101 -3.06 -1.79 17.48
N ILE A 102 -3.85 -1.48 16.45
CA ILE A 102 -4.35 -2.47 15.49
C ILE A 102 -3.20 -3.07 14.68
N ASP A 103 -2.23 -2.26 14.23
CA ASP A 103 -1.06 -2.76 13.51
C ASP A 103 -0.29 -3.79 14.35
N ILE A 104 -0.02 -3.48 15.61
CA ILE A 104 0.63 -4.40 16.55
C ILE A 104 -0.19 -5.68 16.73
N ALA A 105 -1.52 -5.57 16.82
CA ALA A 105 -2.40 -6.73 16.93
C ALA A 105 -2.33 -7.60 15.66
N PHE A 106 -2.30 -7.00 14.47
CA PHE A 106 -2.13 -7.73 13.22
C PHE A 106 -0.80 -8.45 13.14
N ILE A 107 0.31 -7.82 13.56
CA ILE A 107 1.63 -8.48 13.64
C ILE A 107 1.54 -9.73 14.53
N GLY A 108 0.85 -9.64 15.68
CA GLY A 108 0.60 -10.79 16.54
C GLY A 108 -0.23 -11.89 15.87
N ILE A 109 -1.29 -11.52 15.16
CA ILE A 109 -2.14 -12.46 14.40
C ILE A 109 -1.32 -13.15 13.29
N PHE A 110 -0.50 -12.41 12.55
CA PHE A 110 0.38 -12.98 11.54
C PHE A 110 1.45 -13.90 12.15
N GLY A 111 1.96 -13.56 13.34
CA GLY A 111 2.86 -14.43 14.10
C GLY A 111 2.21 -15.78 14.43
N ILE A 112 1.00 -15.76 14.99
CA ILE A 112 0.22 -16.97 15.28
C ILE A 112 -0.04 -17.78 14.00
N TYR A 113 -0.39 -17.10 12.90
CA TYR A 113 -0.61 -17.76 11.61
C TYR A 113 0.67 -18.38 11.05
N ALA A 114 1.78 -17.68 11.13
CA ALA A 114 3.08 -18.17 10.70
C ALA A 114 3.53 -19.39 11.53
N ASP A 115 3.31 -19.37 12.85
CA ASP A 115 3.59 -20.52 13.73
C ASP A 115 2.67 -21.72 13.40
N TYR A 116 1.41 -21.48 13.11
CA TYR A 116 0.50 -22.54 12.63
C TYR A 116 1.02 -23.18 11.32
N LEU A 117 1.51 -22.36 10.38
CA LEU A 117 2.09 -22.86 9.13
C LEU A 117 3.38 -23.64 9.41
N ARG A 118 4.21 -23.17 10.33
CA ARG A 118 5.49 -23.80 10.70
C ARG A 118 5.31 -25.15 11.39
N TYR A 119 4.51 -25.19 12.44
CA TYR A 119 4.35 -26.39 13.28
C TYR A 119 3.21 -27.29 12.78
N GLY A 120 2.14 -26.74 12.24
CA GLY A 120 1.01 -27.49 11.74
C GLY A 120 1.14 -27.99 10.32
N ARG A 121 1.93 -27.33 9.48
CA ARG A 121 2.13 -27.67 8.07
C ARG A 121 3.59 -27.91 7.67
N ASN A 122 4.51 -27.88 8.65
CA ASN A 122 5.95 -28.07 8.45
C ASN A 122 6.59 -27.07 7.45
N LEU A 123 6.04 -25.86 7.34
CA LEU A 123 6.58 -24.78 6.52
C LEU A 123 7.55 -23.94 7.36
N THR A 124 8.83 -24.36 7.41
CA THR A 124 9.85 -23.78 8.29
C THR A 124 10.20 -22.33 7.99
N ASP A 125 9.93 -21.87 6.78
CA ASP A 125 10.17 -20.51 6.28
C ASP A 125 9.01 -19.53 6.50
N SER A 126 7.91 -19.95 7.16
CA SER A 126 6.69 -19.15 7.29
C SER A 126 6.84 -17.83 8.08
N LEU A 127 7.79 -17.74 9.02
CA LEU A 127 8.07 -16.50 9.77
C LEU A 127 8.82 -15.46 8.94
N SER A 128 9.69 -15.92 8.04
CA SER A 128 10.44 -15.08 7.12
C SER A 128 10.75 -15.90 5.88
N PHE A 129 10.01 -15.70 4.82
CA PHE A 129 10.15 -16.41 3.56
C PHE A 129 10.92 -15.56 2.54
N TYR A 130 11.63 -16.24 1.66
CA TYR A 130 12.33 -15.59 0.56
C TYR A 130 11.37 -15.27 -0.58
N SER A 131 11.80 -14.40 -1.47
CA SER A 131 11.07 -14.09 -2.70
C SER A 131 10.81 -15.34 -3.54
N PHE A 132 9.66 -15.42 -4.19
CA PHE A 132 9.39 -16.46 -5.16
C PHE A 132 10.23 -16.20 -6.42
N LEU A 133 11.25 -17.04 -6.64
CA LEU A 133 12.17 -16.90 -7.77
C LEU A 133 11.56 -17.35 -9.10
N ASP A 134 10.41 -18.05 -9.06
CA ASP A 134 9.73 -18.59 -10.24
C ASP A 134 8.83 -17.56 -10.91
N ASP A 135 9.39 -16.40 -11.23
CA ASP A 135 8.72 -15.44 -12.08
C ASP A 135 9.07 -15.68 -13.55
N PHE A 136 8.08 -15.53 -14.45
CA PHE A 136 8.36 -15.65 -15.88
C PHE A 136 9.32 -14.55 -16.32
N SER A 137 10.23 -14.90 -17.23
CA SER A 137 11.16 -13.92 -17.82
C SER A 137 10.72 -13.55 -19.23
N MET A 138 10.67 -12.25 -19.49
CA MET A 138 10.36 -11.71 -20.81
C MET A 138 11.35 -10.62 -21.18
N PHE A 139 11.93 -10.67 -22.37
CA PHE A 139 12.94 -9.71 -22.85
C PHE A 139 14.12 -9.48 -21.88
N GLY A 140 14.52 -10.52 -21.13
CA GLY A 140 15.66 -10.45 -20.20
C GLY A 140 15.37 -9.76 -18.85
N ALA A 141 14.09 -9.44 -18.54
CA ALA A 141 13.65 -8.95 -17.25
C ALA A 141 12.56 -9.86 -16.65
N GLN A 142 12.40 -9.80 -15.33
CA GLN A 142 11.33 -10.52 -14.62
C GLN A 142 9.95 -10.00 -15.04
N GLY A 143 8.95 -10.87 -15.09
CA GLY A 143 7.57 -10.54 -15.47
C GLY A 143 6.97 -9.41 -14.64
N LEU A 144 7.32 -9.33 -13.35
CA LEU A 144 6.87 -8.26 -12.45
C LEU A 144 7.28 -6.87 -12.93
N THR A 145 8.42 -6.74 -13.65
CA THR A 145 8.86 -5.44 -14.23
C THR A 145 7.83 -4.86 -15.20
N TYR A 146 7.03 -5.70 -15.83
CA TYR A 146 5.96 -5.29 -16.75
C TYR A 146 4.60 -5.26 -16.04
N VAL A 147 4.29 -6.28 -15.25
CA VAL A 147 2.98 -6.41 -14.60
C VAL A 147 2.75 -5.32 -13.54
N ALA A 148 3.76 -4.94 -12.75
CA ALA A 148 3.59 -3.93 -11.72
C ALA A 148 3.21 -2.54 -12.28
N PRO A 149 3.93 -1.95 -13.27
CA PRO A 149 3.54 -0.66 -13.84
C PRO A 149 2.24 -0.74 -14.66
N ILE A 150 1.97 -1.87 -15.34
CA ILE A 150 0.70 -2.06 -16.04
C ILE A 150 -0.47 -2.08 -15.04
N SER A 151 -0.32 -2.79 -13.91
CA SER A 151 -1.35 -2.84 -12.87
C SER A 151 -1.58 -1.47 -12.24
N LEU A 152 -0.51 -0.70 -11.96
CA LEU A 152 -0.62 0.68 -11.47
C LEU A 152 -1.37 1.56 -12.47
N ALA A 153 -1.03 1.49 -13.75
CA ALA A 153 -1.68 2.27 -14.80
C ALA A 153 -3.16 1.90 -14.95
N LEU A 154 -3.48 0.60 -14.99
CA LEU A 154 -4.85 0.12 -15.10
C LEU A 154 -5.71 0.50 -13.89
N ILE A 155 -5.18 0.37 -12.67
CA ILE A 155 -5.88 0.74 -11.45
C ILE A 155 -6.07 2.26 -11.37
N THR A 156 -5.05 3.04 -11.70
CA THR A 156 -5.16 4.51 -11.73
C THR A 156 -6.18 4.96 -12.76
N LEU A 157 -6.19 4.37 -13.96
CA LEU A 157 -7.18 4.65 -15.01
C LEU A 157 -8.58 4.20 -14.58
N GLY A 158 -8.70 3.01 -13.99
CA GLY A 158 -9.97 2.50 -13.46
C GLY A 158 -10.55 3.40 -12.38
N LEU A 159 -9.72 3.86 -11.44
CA LEU A 159 -10.12 4.84 -10.43
C LEU A 159 -10.50 6.19 -11.05
N PHE A 160 -9.76 6.64 -12.08
CA PHE A 160 -10.12 7.84 -12.82
C PHE A 160 -11.51 7.71 -13.42
N MET A 161 -11.80 6.63 -14.14
CA MET A 161 -13.12 6.36 -14.73
C MET A 161 -14.20 6.26 -13.64
N LEU A 162 -13.93 5.53 -12.55
CA LEU A 162 -14.86 5.36 -11.45
C LEU A 162 -15.19 6.70 -10.79
N LEU A 163 -14.19 7.54 -10.53
CA LEU A 163 -14.39 8.82 -9.84
C LEU A 163 -14.97 9.91 -10.75
N THR A 164 -14.69 9.90 -12.07
CA THR A 164 -15.14 10.97 -12.97
C THR A 164 -16.40 10.62 -13.74
N ARG A 165 -16.64 9.34 -14.05
CA ARG A 165 -17.69 8.91 -14.96
C ARG A 165 -18.85 8.19 -14.27
N THR A 166 -18.77 7.90 -12.95
CA THR A 166 -19.82 7.16 -12.25
C THR A 166 -20.55 7.97 -11.20
N LYS A 167 -21.78 7.54 -10.87
CA LYS A 167 -22.57 8.12 -9.77
C LYS A 167 -21.86 7.97 -8.42
N PHE A 168 -21.09 6.86 -8.26
CA PHE A 168 -20.28 6.65 -7.08
C PHE A 168 -19.21 7.72 -6.92
N GLY A 169 -18.52 8.09 -7.99
CA GLY A 169 -17.49 9.14 -7.96
C GLY A 169 -18.07 10.51 -7.56
N VAL A 170 -19.27 10.85 -8.04
CA VAL A 170 -19.98 12.06 -7.59
C VAL A 170 -20.30 11.97 -6.10
N ALA A 171 -20.86 10.85 -5.65
CA ALA A 171 -21.18 10.62 -4.24
C ALA A 171 -19.93 10.69 -3.35
N MET A 172 -18.79 10.14 -3.80
CA MET A 172 -17.54 10.19 -3.06
C MET A 172 -17.00 11.62 -2.93
N ARG A 173 -16.94 12.38 -4.00
CA ARG A 173 -16.51 13.80 -3.94
C ARG A 173 -17.40 14.62 -3.00
N ALA A 174 -18.71 14.50 -3.14
CA ALA A 174 -19.66 15.17 -2.24
C ALA A 174 -19.47 14.77 -0.77
N SER A 175 -19.26 13.46 -0.52
CA SER A 175 -19.07 12.92 0.84
C SER A 175 -17.75 13.39 1.47
N VAL A 176 -16.71 13.58 0.66
CA VAL A 176 -15.38 14.04 1.12
C VAL A 176 -15.38 15.55 1.37
N GLU A 177 -16.07 16.32 0.52
CA GLU A 177 -16.15 17.78 0.63
C GLU A 177 -17.02 18.22 1.81
N ASN A 178 -18.24 17.70 1.89
CA ASN A 178 -19.14 17.96 3.01
C ASN A 178 -20.05 16.75 3.32
N PRO A 179 -19.64 15.88 4.28
CA PRO A 179 -20.41 14.68 4.61
C PRO A 179 -21.83 14.98 5.12
N THR A 180 -22.01 16.12 5.81
CA THR A 180 -23.31 16.52 6.36
C THR A 180 -24.27 16.92 5.25
N LEU A 181 -23.82 17.76 4.34
CA LEU A 181 -24.61 18.18 3.17
C LEU A 181 -24.92 17.00 2.25
N ALA A 182 -23.94 16.10 2.02
CA ALA A 182 -24.13 14.89 1.22
C ALA A 182 -25.28 14.02 1.77
N ARG A 183 -25.33 13.83 3.10
CA ARG A 183 -26.44 13.10 3.76
C ARG A 183 -27.80 13.76 3.56
N VAL A 184 -27.87 15.08 3.67
CA VAL A 184 -29.13 15.85 3.42
C VAL A 184 -29.62 15.66 1.98
N LEU A 185 -28.70 15.54 1.02
CA LEU A 185 -28.99 15.25 -0.38
C LEU A 185 -29.29 13.76 -0.67
N GLY A 186 -29.38 12.91 0.37
CA GLY A 186 -29.73 11.49 0.25
C GLY A 186 -28.57 10.58 -0.11
N ILE A 187 -27.31 11.05 -0.04
CA ILE A 187 -26.14 10.23 -0.29
C ILE A 187 -25.80 9.42 0.97
N ASP A 188 -25.72 8.10 0.83
CA ASP A 188 -25.26 7.21 1.90
C ASP A 188 -23.73 7.27 2.02
N VAL A 189 -23.26 8.26 2.79
CA VAL A 189 -21.82 8.52 3.02
C VAL A 189 -21.11 7.29 3.61
N GLU A 190 -21.83 6.48 4.39
CA GLU A 190 -21.28 5.28 5.00
C GLU A 190 -20.89 4.24 3.95
N LYS A 191 -21.80 3.94 3.02
CA LYS A 191 -21.50 3.01 1.92
C LYS A 191 -20.36 3.48 1.05
N VAL A 192 -20.26 4.79 0.83
CA VAL A 192 -19.15 5.39 0.09
C VAL A 192 -17.82 5.14 0.81
N TYR A 193 -17.78 5.35 2.12
CA TYR A 193 -16.56 5.12 2.91
C TYR A 193 -16.19 3.63 2.99
N VAL A 194 -17.16 2.75 3.21
CA VAL A 194 -16.94 1.29 3.21
C VAL A 194 -16.32 0.83 1.89
N PHE A 195 -16.85 1.30 0.77
CA PHE A 195 -16.31 0.92 -0.54
C PHE A 195 -14.89 1.49 -0.78
N ALA A 196 -14.62 2.73 -0.35
CA ALA A 196 -13.28 3.32 -0.43
C ALA A 196 -12.27 2.53 0.42
N TRP A 197 -12.66 2.11 1.62
CA TRP A 197 -11.82 1.26 2.48
C TRP A 197 -11.60 -0.12 1.89
N PHE A 198 -12.63 -0.73 1.27
CA PHE A 198 -12.48 -1.98 0.55
C PHE A 198 -11.43 -1.89 -0.56
N LEU A 199 -11.52 -0.87 -1.40
CA LEU A 199 -10.53 -0.64 -2.44
C LEU A 199 -9.13 -0.40 -1.87
N ALA A 200 -9.03 0.39 -0.81
CA ALA A 200 -7.76 0.72 -0.19
C ALA A 200 -7.02 -0.51 0.36
N GLY A 201 -7.70 -1.34 1.17
CA GLY A 201 -7.13 -2.59 1.67
C GLY A 201 -6.86 -3.60 0.56
N GLY A 202 -7.71 -3.62 -0.47
CA GLY A 202 -7.51 -4.45 -1.65
C GLY A 202 -6.23 -4.10 -2.42
N PHE A 203 -5.98 -2.83 -2.69
CA PHE A 203 -4.76 -2.39 -3.37
C PHE A 203 -3.50 -2.66 -2.54
N ALA A 204 -3.56 -2.47 -1.22
CA ALA A 204 -2.46 -2.82 -0.32
C ALA A 204 -2.11 -4.31 -0.42
N ALA A 205 -3.11 -5.19 -0.28
CA ALA A 205 -2.91 -6.63 -0.30
C ALA A 205 -2.50 -7.14 -1.70
N MET A 206 -3.08 -6.59 -2.76
CA MET A 206 -2.66 -6.92 -4.12
C MET A 206 -1.19 -6.54 -4.36
N SER A 207 -0.77 -5.36 -3.92
CA SER A 207 0.63 -4.94 -4.00
C SER A 207 1.53 -5.83 -3.13
N GLY A 208 1.07 -6.24 -1.95
CA GLY A 208 1.75 -7.21 -1.09
C GLY A 208 1.94 -8.57 -1.76
N SER A 209 0.93 -9.05 -2.50
CA SER A 209 1.05 -10.28 -3.29
C SER A 209 2.16 -10.17 -4.34
N PHE A 210 2.22 -9.07 -5.08
CA PHE A 210 3.28 -8.83 -6.08
C PHE A 210 4.66 -8.64 -5.44
N TYR A 211 4.72 -8.05 -4.25
CA TYR A 211 5.97 -7.83 -3.52
C TYR A 211 6.73 -9.14 -3.27
N THR A 212 6.02 -10.26 -3.07
CA THR A 212 6.62 -11.59 -2.85
C THR A 212 7.46 -12.10 -4.03
N LEU A 213 7.22 -11.61 -5.25
CA LEU A 213 7.99 -12.00 -6.44
C LEU A 213 9.38 -11.35 -6.47
N TYR A 214 9.56 -10.24 -5.75
CA TYR A 214 10.81 -9.49 -5.81
C TYR A 214 11.57 -9.46 -4.49
N SER A 215 10.86 -9.40 -3.38
CA SER A 215 11.45 -9.33 -2.05
C SER A 215 10.82 -10.38 -1.13
N GLY A 216 11.63 -10.89 -0.22
CA GLY A 216 11.15 -11.74 0.84
C GLY A 216 10.19 -10.99 1.78
N GLY A 217 9.41 -11.75 2.53
CA GLY A 217 8.44 -11.20 3.46
C GLY A 217 8.40 -11.94 4.79
N GLY A 218 7.73 -11.34 5.75
CA GLY A 218 7.50 -11.90 7.07
C GLY A 218 6.40 -11.14 7.80
N VAL A 219 6.19 -11.48 9.06
CA VAL A 219 5.06 -10.99 9.88
C VAL A 219 4.97 -9.46 10.02
N ALA A 220 6.09 -8.77 9.99
CA ALA A 220 6.17 -7.32 10.16
C ALA A 220 6.55 -6.58 8.86
N THR A 221 6.62 -7.25 7.72
CA THR A 221 7.11 -6.63 6.47
C THR A 221 6.27 -5.43 6.06
N GLY A 222 4.96 -5.56 6.03
CA GLY A 222 4.08 -4.45 5.64
C GLY A 222 4.14 -3.27 6.60
N SER A 223 4.21 -3.54 7.91
CA SER A 223 4.41 -2.48 8.92
C SER A 223 5.76 -1.78 8.75
N GLY A 224 6.79 -2.52 8.31
CA GLY A 224 8.10 -1.96 7.96
C GLY A 224 8.11 -1.08 6.70
N LEU A 225 7.12 -1.21 5.82
CA LEU A 225 6.96 -0.40 4.60
C LEU A 225 6.06 0.84 4.81
N ILE A 226 5.52 1.02 6.01
CA ILE A 226 4.53 2.09 6.26
C ILE A 226 5.12 3.49 6.05
N VAL A 227 6.40 3.66 6.35
CA VAL A 227 7.10 4.94 6.22
C VAL A 227 7.22 5.35 4.75
N GLU A 228 7.63 4.41 3.88
CA GLU A 228 7.75 4.61 2.43
C GLU A 228 6.37 4.89 1.81
N ILE A 229 5.33 4.16 2.26
CA ILE A 229 3.95 4.35 1.79
C ILE A 229 3.43 5.73 2.18
N PHE A 230 3.67 6.17 3.42
CA PHE A 230 3.31 7.53 3.87
C PHE A 230 4.10 8.60 3.09
N ALA A 231 5.41 8.40 2.95
CA ALA A 231 6.25 9.32 2.18
C ALA A 231 5.72 9.49 0.75
N ALA A 232 5.36 8.38 0.09
CA ALA A 232 4.78 8.37 -1.25
C ALA A 232 3.43 9.13 -1.31
N SER A 233 2.53 8.86 -0.36
CA SER A 233 1.22 9.49 -0.29
C SER A 233 1.32 11.00 0.02
N ILE A 234 2.20 11.39 0.95
CA ILE A 234 2.42 12.80 1.34
C ILE A 234 3.08 13.56 0.20
N LEU A 235 4.12 12.99 -0.43
CA LEU A 235 4.80 13.58 -1.58
C LEU A 235 3.82 13.83 -2.73
N GLY A 236 2.95 12.86 -3.01
CA GLY A 236 1.90 13.01 -4.02
C GLY A 236 0.84 14.03 -3.64
N GLY A 237 0.66 14.30 -2.36
CA GLY A 237 -0.40 15.11 -1.77
C GLY A 237 -1.56 14.25 -1.26
N LEU A 238 -1.71 14.16 0.07
CA LEU A 238 -2.67 13.30 0.78
C LEU A 238 -4.15 13.40 0.33
N SER A 239 -4.50 14.43 -0.43
CA SER A 239 -5.84 14.65 -0.95
C SER A 239 -5.99 14.27 -2.44
N SER A 240 -4.93 13.80 -3.09
CA SER A 240 -4.92 13.50 -4.52
C SER A 240 -4.49 12.06 -4.78
N ILE A 241 -5.44 11.23 -5.26
CA ILE A 241 -5.19 9.84 -5.62
C ILE A 241 -4.16 9.73 -6.75
N TYR A 242 -4.24 10.61 -7.75
CA TYR A 242 -3.31 10.63 -8.88
C TYR A 242 -1.92 11.11 -8.44
N GLY A 243 -1.89 12.11 -7.56
CA GLY A 243 -0.65 12.57 -6.94
C GLY A 243 0.03 11.45 -6.18
N ALA A 244 -0.73 10.64 -5.41
CA ALA A 244 -0.19 9.51 -4.66
C ALA A 244 0.43 8.44 -5.58
N ALA A 245 -0.16 8.16 -6.75
CA ALA A 245 0.43 7.26 -7.74
C ALA A 245 1.81 7.75 -8.20
N ILE A 246 1.90 9.03 -8.55
CA ILE A 246 3.17 9.67 -8.97
C ILE A 246 4.17 9.71 -7.81
N GLY A 247 3.70 10.05 -6.60
CA GLY A 247 4.51 10.06 -5.39
C GLY A 247 5.14 8.69 -5.10
N GLY A 248 4.37 7.62 -5.28
CA GLY A 248 4.88 6.25 -5.15
C GLY A 248 5.97 5.90 -6.16
N ILE A 249 5.77 6.29 -7.41
CA ILE A 249 6.80 6.10 -8.46
C ILE A 249 8.09 6.84 -8.07
N ILE A 250 7.97 8.09 -7.62
CA ILE A 250 9.14 8.90 -7.25
C ILE A 250 9.84 8.33 -6.01
N ILE A 251 9.11 7.93 -4.98
CA ILE A 251 9.70 7.36 -3.76
C ILE A 251 10.37 6.03 -4.08
N GLY A 252 9.67 5.08 -4.71
CA GLY A 252 10.22 3.75 -4.98
C GLY A 252 11.38 3.78 -5.99
N ALA A 253 11.30 4.62 -7.03
CA ALA A 253 12.40 4.79 -7.96
C ALA A 253 13.57 5.54 -7.29
N GLY A 254 13.29 6.60 -6.55
CA GLY A 254 14.29 7.41 -5.87
C GLY A 254 15.05 6.61 -4.82
N GLU A 255 14.37 5.83 -4.00
CA GLU A 255 14.99 4.95 -3.01
C GLU A 255 15.99 3.99 -3.67
N ASN A 256 15.56 3.27 -4.70
CA ASN A 256 16.41 2.27 -5.36
C ASN A 256 17.56 2.89 -6.17
N LEU A 257 17.30 3.98 -6.89
CA LEU A 257 18.35 4.66 -7.68
C LEU A 257 19.38 5.35 -6.79
N LEU A 258 18.95 6.01 -5.72
CA LEU A 258 19.87 6.70 -4.81
C LEU A 258 20.66 5.68 -3.97
N THR A 259 20.04 4.58 -3.54
CA THR A 259 20.75 3.48 -2.88
C THR A 259 21.77 2.86 -3.82
N GLY A 260 21.37 2.51 -5.05
CA GLY A 260 22.26 1.91 -6.04
C GLY A 260 23.43 2.83 -6.43
N GLY A 261 23.15 4.10 -6.67
CA GLY A 261 24.18 5.11 -6.92
C GLY A 261 25.09 5.34 -5.71
N GLY A 262 24.52 5.39 -4.52
CA GLY A 262 25.24 5.52 -3.26
C GLY A 262 26.22 4.37 -3.01
N ILE A 263 25.80 3.12 -3.28
CA ILE A 263 26.68 1.94 -3.15
C ILE A 263 27.91 2.07 -4.07
N VAL A 264 27.71 2.53 -5.29
CA VAL A 264 28.81 2.69 -6.26
C VAL A 264 29.79 3.78 -5.84
N LEU A 265 29.30 4.86 -5.24
CA LEU A 265 30.11 6.04 -4.88
C LEU A 265 30.70 5.97 -3.48
N LEU A 266 29.94 5.44 -2.52
CA LEU A 266 30.24 5.53 -1.08
C LEU A 266 30.48 4.17 -0.44
N GLY A 267 30.05 3.06 -1.09
CA GLY A 267 30.21 1.71 -0.57
C GLY A 267 28.92 1.12 0.01
N SER A 268 29.00 -0.16 0.43
CA SER A 268 27.83 -0.97 0.84
C SER A 268 27.13 -0.48 2.12
N TRP A 269 27.79 0.33 2.97
CA TRP A 269 27.19 0.87 4.21
C TRP A 269 25.94 1.74 3.94
N VAL A 270 25.76 2.24 2.71
CA VAL A 270 24.56 2.99 2.29
C VAL A 270 23.29 2.16 2.42
N LEU A 271 23.37 0.83 2.32
CA LEU A 271 22.23 -0.08 2.49
C LEU A 271 21.59 0.03 3.87
N ASP A 272 22.39 0.28 4.91
CA ASP A 272 21.88 0.41 6.29
C ASP A 272 20.99 1.66 6.47
N TYR A 273 21.18 2.66 5.60
CA TYR A 273 20.42 3.92 5.61
C TYR A 273 19.38 4.02 4.50
N GLN A 274 19.15 2.94 3.73
CA GLN A 274 18.20 2.92 2.62
C GLN A 274 16.81 3.46 3.02
N LYS A 275 16.28 3.03 4.17
CA LYS A 275 14.97 3.49 4.67
C LYS A 275 14.91 4.98 5.04
N GLY A 276 16.04 5.65 5.18
CA GLY A 276 16.12 7.10 5.38
C GLY A 276 15.89 7.91 4.10
N ILE A 277 16.12 7.30 2.94
CA ILE A 277 16.01 7.99 1.64
C ILE A 277 14.57 8.45 1.36
N PRO A 278 13.51 7.65 1.52
CA PRO A 278 12.13 8.09 1.37
C PRO A 278 11.77 9.29 2.25
N LEU A 279 12.24 9.28 3.51
CA LEU A 279 12.04 10.39 4.44
C LEU A 279 12.76 11.66 3.96
N LEU A 280 13.99 11.54 3.50
CA LEU A 280 14.75 12.66 2.98
C LEU A 280 14.08 13.27 1.74
N ILE A 281 13.66 12.44 0.78
CA ILE A 281 12.91 12.88 -0.40
C ILE A 281 11.62 13.61 0.03
N MET A 282 10.89 13.05 1.00
CA MET A 282 9.67 13.66 1.53
C MET A 282 9.95 15.03 2.15
N ILE A 283 10.98 15.15 3.00
CA ILE A 283 11.34 16.42 3.66
C ILE A 283 11.70 17.48 2.62
N VAL A 284 12.59 17.14 1.67
CA VAL A 284 13.01 18.07 0.61
C VAL A 284 11.79 18.52 -0.22
N THR A 285 10.91 17.58 -0.57
CA THR A 285 9.71 17.91 -1.35
C THR A 285 8.77 18.82 -0.57
N LEU A 286 8.51 18.55 0.73
CA LEU A 286 7.63 19.40 1.53
C LEU A 286 8.19 20.80 1.79
N LEU A 287 9.51 20.95 1.84
CA LEU A 287 10.16 22.27 1.93
C LEU A 287 9.95 23.10 0.66
N VAL A 288 9.98 22.45 -0.52
CA VAL A 288 9.79 23.11 -1.82
C VAL A 288 8.30 23.22 -2.20
N LEU A 289 7.53 22.16 -1.94
CA LEU A 289 6.12 22.02 -2.30
C LEU A 289 5.29 21.57 -1.07
N PRO A 290 4.93 22.48 -0.16
CA PRO A 290 4.27 22.13 1.11
C PRO A 290 2.89 21.46 0.95
N ARG A 291 2.29 21.52 -0.24
CA ARG A 291 1.03 20.83 -0.58
C ARG A 291 1.22 19.56 -1.38
N GLY A 292 2.47 19.11 -1.56
CA GLY A 292 2.84 17.99 -2.40
C GLY A 292 2.69 18.28 -3.90
N LEU A 293 3.01 17.27 -4.72
CA LEU A 293 2.98 17.37 -6.20
C LEU A 293 1.58 17.67 -6.76
N ALA A 294 0.53 17.31 -6.04
CA ALA A 294 -0.85 17.61 -6.46
C ALA A 294 -1.12 19.11 -6.63
N SER A 295 -0.31 19.98 -6.02
CA SER A 295 -0.42 21.43 -6.20
C SER A 295 0.01 21.90 -7.60
N LEU A 296 0.80 21.10 -8.31
CA LEU A 296 1.24 21.39 -9.68
C LEU A 296 0.24 20.88 -10.74
N LEU A 297 -0.71 20.02 -10.34
CA LEU A 297 -1.69 19.41 -11.25
C LEU A 297 -3.03 20.19 -11.27
N LYS A 298 -3.10 21.29 -10.57
CA LYS A 298 -4.20 22.27 -10.61
C LYS A 298 -3.81 23.42 -11.51
#